data_b7eca26661cea6d1adba5bebdead9c7c
#
_entry.id   b7eca26661cea6d1adba5bebdead9c7c
#
_cell.length_a   1.000
_cell.length_b   1.000
_cell.length_c   1.000
_cell.angle_alpha   90.00
_cell.angle_beta   90.00
_cell.angle_gamma   90.00
#
_symmetry.space_group_name_H-M   'P 1'
#
loop_
_entity.id
_entity.type
_entity.pdbx_description
1 polymer ?
#
loop_
_entity_poly.entity_id
_entity_poly.type
_entity_poly.pdbx_seq_one_letter_code
_entity_poly.pdbx_strand_id
1 'polypeptide(L)'
;MYRMEIVKMSVQGYIEADREKIRQIRQKYDLSKDEDVLALFSALQSGEIQFESSEGRQFDDLIYEKASAIRARERESRKPGPDKSSAEGKGAGGKNRPPNKKAKVKKVIVLTKKELVLRRISMGVLLLLAISCLGYFGFYCYESFKVDRENRRLARIKENETINGMYKDEVVEAQVGEETRYFKVLEQYKSLYHQNQNLIGWLKIADTIIDYPVMQTGDNDYYQNHNINLEEDRNGALFLDTDCDVKAPSTNFIIYGHNMRSGKMFGSLDQYANEKFYRNHKTIQFDTIYEEGTYEVMYVFRSRVYQKDEVVFKYYQFIDAYSEEEFNSNMKEMAAISLYDTGVTASYGDQLLTLSTCDYVEEDGRFVVVAKRVE
;
A
#
# COMPACT_ATOMS: atom_id res chain seq x y z
N MET A 1 -19.35 -21.29 24.70
CA MET A 1 -19.42 -20.28 25.79
C MET A 1 -18.03 -20.01 26.42
N TYR A 2 -17.23 -21.00 26.76
CA TYR A 2 -15.88 -20.80 27.32
C TYR A 2 -14.87 -20.07 26.42
N ARG A 3 -14.96 -20.26 25.08
CA ARG A 3 -14.03 -19.63 24.11
C ARG A 3 -14.28 -18.12 23.93
N MET A 4 -15.52 -17.65 24.09
CA MET A 4 -15.86 -16.23 24.00
C MET A 4 -15.46 -15.43 25.26
N GLU A 5 -15.44 -16.06 26.44
CA GLU A 5 -15.02 -15.37 27.67
C GLU A 5 -13.50 -15.20 27.76
N ILE A 6 -12.72 -16.16 27.29
CA ILE A 6 -11.24 -16.04 27.23
C ILE A 6 -10.81 -14.93 26.27
N VAL A 7 -11.46 -14.80 25.09
CA VAL A 7 -11.20 -13.72 24.15
C VAL A 7 -11.58 -12.35 24.72
N LYS A 8 -12.72 -12.25 25.43
CA LYS A 8 -13.11 -11.01 26.10
C LYS A 8 -12.15 -10.59 27.21
N MET A 9 -11.66 -11.54 28.00
CA MET A 9 -10.68 -11.26 29.07
C MET A 9 -9.33 -10.79 28.49
N SER A 10 -8.86 -11.36 27.38
CA SER A 10 -7.61 -10.91 26.73
C SER A 10 -7.73 -9.50 26.14
N VAL A 11 -8.82 -9.17 25.48
CA VAL A 11 -9.07 -7.81 24.93
C VAL A 11 -9.14 -6.76 26.04
N GLN A 12 -9.82 -7.06 27.15
CA GLN A 12 -9.90 -6.18 28.31
C GLN A 12 -8.50 -5.95 28.95
N GLY A 13 -7.68 -7.00 29.03
CA GLY A 13 -6.31 -6.92 29.55
C GLY A 13 -5.40 -6.03 28.69
N TYR A 14 -5.50 -6.10 27.38
CA TYR A 14 -4.78 -5.21 26.47
C TYR A 14 -5.20 -3.73 26.58
N ILE A 15 -6.48 -3.47 26.76
CA ILE A 15 -7.00 -2.11 26.97
C ILE A 15 -6.43 -1.51 28.26
N GLU A 16 -6.42 -2.27 29.36
CA GLU A 16 -5.88 -1.80 30.63
C GLU A 16 -4.37 -1.58 30.59
N ALA A 17 -3.62 -2.47 29.94
CA ALA A 17 -2.18 -2.33 29.75
C ALA A 17 -1.82 -1.08 28.92
N ASP A 18 -2.54 -0.81 27.84
CA ASP A 18 -2.31 0.38 27.02
C ASP A 18 -2.72 1.66 27.73
N ARG A 19 -3.78 1.66 28.53
CA ARG A 19 -4.16 2.80 29.38
C ARG A 19 -3.05 3.16 30.36
N GLU A 20 -2.43 2.16 30.96
CA GLU A 20 -1.31 2.39 31.87
C GLU A 20 -0.08 2.93 31.14
N LYS A 21 0.26 2.38 29.96
CA LYS A 21 1.32 2.92 29.09
C LYS A 21 1.05 4.39 28.72
N ILE A 22 -0.17 4.71 28.31
CA ILE A 22 -0.57 6.10 27.96
C ILE A 22 -0.42 7.02 29.18
N ARG A 23 -0.76 6.57 30.39
CA ARG A 23 -0.59 7.33 31.63
C ARG A 23 0.88 7.62 31.90
N GLN A 24 1.76 6.64 31.78
CA GLN A 24 3.21 6.78 31.95
C GLN A 24 3.82 7.72 30.89
N ILE A 25 3.38 7.60 29.63
CA ILE A 25 3.81 8.49 28.56
C ILE A 25 3.43 9.93 28.86
N ARG A 26 2.20 10.21 29.32
CA ARG A 26 1.74 11.56 29.68
C ARG A 26 2.47 12.13 30.91
N GLN A 27 3.06 11.31 31.75
CA GLN A 27 3.93 11.75 32.85
C GLN A 27 5.34 12.08 32.36
N LYS A 28 5.85 11.37 31.34
CA LYS A 28 7.20 11.55 30.80
C LYS A 28 7.30 12.64 29.73
N TYR A 29 6.27 12.82 28.91
CA TYR A 29 6.24 13.74 27.78
C TYR A 29 5.13 14.79 27.95
N ASP A 30 5.49 16.05 27.84
CA ASP A 30 4.55 17.18 27.83
C ASP A 30 4.02 17.41 26.41
N LEU A 31 2.82 16.92 26.13
CA LEU A 31 2.20 17.01 24.80
C LEU A 31 1.82 18.44 24.36
N SER A 32 2.11 19.45 25.17
CA SER A 32 2.01 20.87 24.79
C SER A 32 3.31 21.40 24.17
N LYS A 33 4.42 20.66 24.30
CA LYS A 33 5.73 21.04 23.78
C LYS A 33 6.05 20.30 22.50
N ASP A 34 6.41 21.04 21.45
CA ASP A 34 6.71 20.49 20.14
C ASP A 34 7.88 19.47 20.18
N GLU A 35 8.90 19.73 21.01
CA GLU A 35 10.06 18.83 21.18
C GLU A 35 9.66 17.47 21.77
N ASP A 36 8.81 17.46 22.80
CA ASP A 36 8.34 16.23 23.45
C ASP A 36 7.41 15.42 22.54
N VAL A 37 6.57 16.10 21.75
CA VAL A 37 5.72 15.46 20.74
C VAL A 37 6.56 14.80 19.66
N LEU A 38 7.62 15.46 19.17
CA LEU A 38 8.51 14.88 18.14
C LEU A 38 9.36 13.74 18.69
N ALA A 39 9.81 13.82 19.95
CA ALA A 39 10.55 12.74 20.62
C ALA A 39 9.66 11.49 20.81
N LEU A 40 8.42 11.69 21.30
CA LEU A 40 7.44 10.61 21.45
C LEU A 40 7.08 9.99 20.10
N PHE A 41 6.87 10.82 19.08
CA PHE A 41 6.62 10.34 17.71
C PHE A 41 7.78 9.48 17.18
N SER A 42 9.03 9.86 17.47
CA SER A 42 10.20 9.06 17.08
C SER A 42 10.23 7.72 17.79
N ALA A 43 9.89 7.67 19.09
CA ALA A 43 9.82 6.42 19.87
C ALA A 43 8.70 5.48 19.37
N LEU A 44 7.57 6.05 18.93
CA LEU A 44 6.49 5.27 18.29
C LEU A 44 6.91 4.74 16.91
N GLN A 45 7.63 5.54 16.12
CA GLN A 45 8.14 5.11 14.80
C GLN A 45 9.24 4.05 14.88
N SER A 46 10.09 4.12 15.92
CA SER A 46 11.16 3.13 16.12
C SER A 46 10.67 1.81 16.71
N GLY A 47 9.39 1.74 17.11
CA GLY A 47 8.83 0.56 17.76
C GLY A 47 9.19 0.44 19.25
N GLU A 48 9.88 1.42 19.84
CA GLU A 48 10.17 1.46 21.29
C GLU A 48 8.90 1.53 22.14
N ILE A 49 7.84 2.12 21.60
CA ILE A 49 6.50 2.18 22.21
C ILE A 49 5.50 1.62 21.22
N GLN A 50 4.72 0.61 21.66
CA GLN A 50 3.70 -0.04 20.85
C GLN A 50 2.41 -0.17 21.65
N PHE A 51 1.27 -0.10 20.96
CA PHE A 51 -0.06 -0.26 21.52
C PHE A 51 -0.82 -1.38 20.82
N GLU A 52 -1.52 -2.18 21.64
CA GLU A 52 -2.26 -3.36 21.17
C GLU A 52 -3.77 -3.08 21.02
N SER A 53 -4.31 -2.17 21.86
CA SER A 53 -5.75 -1.88 21.92
C SER A 53 -6.17 -0.76 20.94
N SER A 54 -7.48 -0.67 20.72
CA SER A 54 -8.07 0.46 19.96
C SER A 54 -7.83 1.82 20.61
N GLU A 55 -7.81 1.89 21.95
CA GLU A 55 -7.53 3.13 22.69
C GLU A 55 -6.06 3.54 22.56
N GLY A 56 -5.14 2.58 22.61
CA GLY A 56 -3.72 2.82 22.37
C GLY A 56 -3.47 3.32 20.95
N ARG A 57 -4.15 2.75 19.98
CA ARG A 57 -4.09 3.20 18.58
C ARG A 57 -4.59 4.62 18.38
N GLN A 58 -5.70 5.01 19.03
CA GLN A 58 -6.20 6.40 18.97
C GLN A 58 -5.19 7.38 19.58
N PHE A 59 -4.44 6.96 20.59
CA PHE A 59 -3.39 7.80 21.17
C PHE A 59 -2.19 7.95 20.22
N ASP A 60 -1.75 6.89 19.55
CA ASP A 60 -0.72 6.93 18.50
C ASP A 60 -1.11 7.89 17.37
N ASP A 61 -2.38 7.85 16.95
CA ASP A 61 -2.96 8.74 15.96
C ASP A 61 -2.83 10.21 16.34
N LEU A 62 -3.19 10.53 17.57
CA LEU A 62 -3.12 11.89 18.09
C LEU A 62 -1.67 12.42 18.07
N ILE A 63 -0.69 11.58 18.41
CA ILE A 63 0.72 11.97 18.38
C ILE A 63 1.21 12.17 16.95
N TYR A 64 0.81 11.30 16.04
CA TYR A 64 1.14 11.42 14.62
C TYR A 64 0.60 12.72 14.00
N GLU A 65 -0.67 13.05 14.27
CA GLU A 65 -1.30 14.27 13.79
C GLU A 65 -0.57 15.52 14.30
N LYS A 66 -0.26 15.57 15.61
CA LYS A 66 0.49 16.66 16.21
C LYS A 66 1.90 16.82 15.62
N ALA A 67 2.64 15.72 15.48
CA ALA A 67 3.99 15.76 14.92
C ALA A 67 4.00 16.21 13.45
N SER A 68 2.98 15.80 12.68
CA SER A 68 2.81 16.24 11.29
C SER A 68 2.54 17.73 11.18
N ALA A 69 1.72 18.29 12.08
CA ALA A 69 1.43 19.72 12.13
C ALA A 69 2.67 20.56 12.52
N ILE A 70 3.49 20.06 13.45
CA ILE A 70 4.75 20.70 13.84
C ILE A 70 5.72 20.76 12.66
N ARG A 71 5.93 19.61 11.96
CA ARG A 71 6.81 19.54 10.79
C ARG A 71 6.32 20.41 9.62
N ALA A 72 5.02 20.57 9.47
CA ALA A 72 4.44 21.46 8.46
C ALA A 72 4.78 22.92 8.76
N ARG A 73 4.63 23.38 10.02
CA ARG A 73 5.00 24.74 10.46
C ARG A 73 6.50 25.02 10.29
N GLU A 74 7.37 24.05 10.61
CA GLU A 74 8.82 24.18 10.41
C GLU A 74 9.19 24.29 8.93
N ARG A 75 8.50 23.59 8.03
CA ARG A 75 8.72 23.71 6.58
C ARG A 75 8.28 25.07 6.05
N GLU A 76 7.19 25.63 6.54
CA GLU A 76 6.74 26.98 6.17
C GLU A 76 7.69 28.07 6.65
N SER A 77 8.24 27.94 7.86
CA SER A 77 9.20 28.90 8.43
C SER A 77 10.57 28.88 7.73
N ARG A 78 10.92 27.78 7.02
CA ARG A 78 12.16 27.62 6.25
C ARG A 78 12.07 28.08 4.80
N LYS A 79 10.91 28.53 4.30
CA LYS A 79 10.82 29.14 2.97
C LYS A 79 11.54 30.48 2.97
N PRO A 80 12.54 30.70 2.10
CA PRO A 80 13.21 32.00 2.01
C PRO A 80 12.20 33.04 1.58
N GLY A 81 12.15 34.13 2.35
CA GLY A 81 11.36 35.30 2.01
C GLY A 81 11.80 35.88 0.67
N PRO A 82 10.94 36.64 -0.02
CA PRO A 82 11.32 37.25 -1.28
C PRO A 82 12.52 38.18 -1.09
N ASP A 83 13.56 37.89 -1.84
CA ASP A 83 14.86 38.58 -1.86
C ASP A 83 14.69 40.11 -2.04
N LYS A 84 15.00 40.86 -1.03
CA LYS A 84 15.16 42.33 -1.08
C LYS A 84 16.65 42.63 -1.09
N SER A 85 17.28 42.50 -2.25
CA SER A 85 18.60 43.12 -2.43
C SER A 85 18.83 43.43 -3.92
N SER A 86 18.69 44.67 -4.24
CA SER A 86 19.60 45.39 -5.13
C SER A 86 19.04 46.77 -5.49
N ALA A 87 19.45 47.74 -4.77
CA ALA A 87 19.44 49.14 -5.24
C ALA A 87 20.57 49.90 -4.56
N GLU A 88 21.73 49.92 -5.19
CA GLU A 88 22.68 51.03 -5.09
C GLU A 88 23.65 50.99 -6.27
N GLY A 89 23.66 52.04 -7.06
CA GLY A 89 24.60 52.20 -8.14
C GLY A 89 24.35 53.49 -8.94
N LYS A 90 25.02 54.57 -8.56
CA LYS A 90 25.06 55.93 -9.10
C LYS A 90 25.37 56.02 -10.62
N GLY A 91 24.86 57.06 -11.27
CA GLY A 91 25.50 57.62 -12.48
C GLY A 91 24.59 58.46 -13.38
N ALA A 92 24.65 59.75 -13.20
CA ALA A 92 24.53 60.92 -14.05
C ALA A 92 24.04 60.83 -15.54
N GLY A 93 23.12 61.71 -15.87
CA GLY A 93 23.13 62.50 -17.11
C GLY A 93 22.20 62.07 -18.25
N GLY A 94 21.21 62.90 -18.57
CA GLY A 94 20.55 62.83 -19.85
C GLY A 94 19.07 63.24 -19.83
N LYS A 95 18.79 64.47 -20.10
CA LYS A 95 17.45 65.00 -20.40
C LYS A 95 16.84 64.29 -21.59
N ASN A 96 15.72 63.62 -21.43
CA ASN A 96 14.71 63.51 -22.49
C ASN A 96 13.33 63.20 -21.87
N ARG A 97 12.38 64.08 -22.17
CA ARG A 97 10.97 63.98 -21.78
C ARG A 97 10.36 62.68 -22.29
N PRO A 98 9.69 61.87 -21.44
CA PRO A 98 8.94 60.75 -21.92
C PRO A 98 7.58 61.20 -22.49
N PRO A 99 7.09 60.50 -23.54
CA PRO A 99 5.79 60.77 -24.13
C PRO A 99 4.66 60.45 -23.19
N ASN A 100 3.66 61.29 -23.16
CA ASN A 100 2.43 61.28 -22.42
C ASN A 100 1.75 59.90 -22.47
N LYS A 101 1.92 59.04 -21.45
CA LYS A 101 1.15 57.81 -21.29
C LYS A 101 -0.28 58.18 -20.95
N LYS A 102 -1.18 58.08 -21.93
CA LYS A 102 -2.63 58.17 -21.71
C LYS A 102 -2.99 57.25 -20.56
N ALA A 103 -3.45 57.81 -19.44
CA ALA A 103 -3.98 57.07 -18.30
C ALA A 103 -5.12 56.18 -18.79
N LYS A 104 -4.97 54.85 -18.66
CA LYS A 104 -6.08 53.94 -18.90
C LYS A 104 -7.15 54.24 -17.84
N VAL A 105 -8.21 54.91 -18.22
CA VAL A 105 -9.40 55.09 -17.39
C VAL A 105 -9.94 53.72 -17.11
N LYS A 106 -9.81 53.27 -15.86
CA LYS A 106 -10.50 52.05 -15.39
C LYS A 106 -11.98 52.32 -15.47
N LYS A 107 -12.69 51.68 -16.42
CA LYS A 107 -14.14 51.68 -16.46
C LYS A 107 -14.63 51.10 -15.13
N VAL A 108 -15.19 51.94 -14.28
CA VAL A 108 -15.89 51.50 -13.07
C VAL A 108 -17.22 50.88 -13.54
N ILE A 109 -17.31 49.56 -13.55
CA ILE A 109 -18.54 48.85 -13.85
C ILE A 109 -19.43 48.99 -12.63
N VAL A 110 -20.43 49.85 -12.71
CA VAL A 110 -21.47 49.98 -11.68
C VAL A 110 -22.46 48.85 -11.89
N LEU A 111 -22.37 47.83 -11.05
CA LEU A 111 -23.28 46.66 -11.05
C LEU A 111 -24.67 47.07 -10.51
N THR A 112 -25.70 46.62 -11.19
CA THR A 112 -27.09 46.75 -10.69
C THR A 112 -27.31 45.92 -9.40
N LYS A 113 -28.29 46.28 -8.59
CA LYS A 113 -28.64 45.51 -7.37
C LYS A 113 -28.85 44.02 -7.67
N LYS A 114 -29.48 43.69 -8.79
CA LYS A 114 -29.71 42.29 -9.23
C LYS A 114 -28.40 41.57 -9.53
N GLU A 115 -27.47 42.17 -10.22
CA GLU A 115 -26.15 41.62 -10.56
C GLU A 115 -25.30 41.42 -9.29
N LEU A 116 -25.39 42.33 -8.30
CA LEU A 116 -24.74 42.17 -7.02
C LEU A 116 -25.26 40.96 -6.22
N VAL A 117 -26.59 40.77 -6.22
CA VAL A 117 -27.24 39.62 -5.56
C VAL A 117 -26.84 38.34 -6.25
N LEU A 118 -26.90 38.28 -7.58
CA LEU A 118 -26.53 37.11 -8.38
C LEU A 118 -25.04 36.72 -8.14
N ARG A 119 -24.15 37.74 -8.10
CA ARG A 119 -22.73 37.53 -7.80
C ARG A 119 -22.48 36.99 -6.38
N ARG A 120 -23.27 37.47 -5.37
CA ARG A 120 -23.18 36.93 -4.01
C ARG A 120 -23.65 35.46 -3.94
N ILE A 121 -24.74 35.15 -4.64
CA ILE A 121 -25.25 33.78 -4.74
C ILE A 121 -24.21 32.87 -5.42
N SER A 122 -23.65 33.31 -6.56
CA SER A 122 -22.64 32.52 -7.28
C SER A 122 -21.37 32.31 -6.44
N MET A 123 -20.93 33.33 -5.68
CA MET A 123 -19.80 33.18 -4.75
C MET A 123 -20.13 32.21 -3.62
N GLY A 124 -21.36 32.24 -3.06
CA GLY A 124 -21.83 31.28 -2.07
C GLY A 124 -21.82 29.85 -2.58
N VAL A 125 -22.34 29.63 -3.80
CA VAL A 125 -22.31 28.32 -4.46
C VAL A 125 -20.89 27.82 -4.70
N LEU A 126 -20.01 28.69 -5.20
CA LEU A 126 -18.60 28.33 -5.41
C LEU A 126 -17.88 28.00 -4.11
N LEU A 127 -18.17 28.73 -3.03
CA LEU A 127 -17.64 28.45 -1.71
C LEU A 127 -18.10 27.09 -1.16
N LEU A 128 -19.38 26.78 -1.32
CA LEU A 128 -19.94 25.48 -0.93
C LEU A 128 -19.31 24.33 -1.73
N LEU A 129 -19.12 24.51 -3.04
CA LEU A 129 -18.43 23.54 -3.87
C LEU A 129 -16.97 23.36 -3.44
N ALA A 130 -16.25 24.44 -3.14
CA ALA A 130 -14.89 24.38 -2.64
C ALA A 130 -14.78 23.63 -1.30
N ILE A 131 -15.69 23.91 -0.36
CA ILE A 131 -15.75 23.20 0.93
C ILE A 131 -16.06 21.71 0.72
N SER A 132 -17.01 21.38 -0.17
CA SER A 132 -17.33 20.00 -0.50
C SER A 132 -16.13 19.26 -1.11
N CYS A 133 -15.40 19.89 -2.04
CA CYS A 133 -14.18 19.32 -2.62
C CYS A 133 -13.06 19.12 -1.58
N LEU A 134 -12.87 20.10 -0.69
CA LEU A 134 -11.89 19.98 0.41
C LEU A 134 -12.29 18.89 1.41
N GLY A 135 -13.57 18.76 1.72
CA GLY A 135 -14.08 17.69 2.57
C GLY A 135 -13.87 16.30 1.96
N TYR A 136 -14.19 16.15 0.67
CA TYR A 136 -13.95 14.91 -0.08
C TYR A 136 -12.44 14.58 -0.16
N PHE A 137 -11.60 15.58 -0.44
CA PHE A 137 -10.16 15.38 -0.46
C PHE A 137 -9.60 15.00 0.91
N GLY A 138 -10.07 15.66 1.98
CA GLY A 138 -9.70 15.33 3.35
C GLY A 138 -10.10 13.90 3.73
N PHE A 139 -11.31 13.48 3.37
CA PHE A 139 -11.77 12.11 3.56
C PHE A 139 -10.92 11.10 2.78
N TYR A 140 -10.61 11.39 1.51
CA TYR A 140 -9.73 10.54 0.69
C TYR A 140 -8.33 10.39 1.30
N CYS A 141 -7.74 11.49 1.78
CA CYS A 141 -6.46 11.46 2.46
C CYS A 141 -6.53 10.63 3.76
N TYR A 142 -7.59 10.80 4.55
CA TYR A 142 -7.78 10.06 5.80
C TYR A 142 -7.83 8.54 5.55
N GLU A 143 -8.65 8.08 4.62
CA GLU A 143 -8.72 6.66 4.23
C GLU A 143 -7.34 6.14 3.76
N SER A 144 -6.64 6.94 2.97
CA SER A 144 -5.30 6.61 2.51
C SER A 144 -4.31 6.42 3.68
N PHE A 145 -4.31 7.31 4.65
CA PHE A 145 -3.46 7.21 5.84
C PHE A 145 -3.82 6.02 6.74
N LYS A 146 -5.11 5.70 6.86
CA LYS A 146 -5.58 4.54 7.64
C LYS A 146 -4.96 3.24 7.11
N VAL A 147 -5.01 3.03 5.80
CA VAL A 147 -4.45 1.84 5.15
C VAL A 147 -2.93 1.75 5.34
N ASP A 148 -2.19 2.85 5.14
CA ASP A 148 -0.73 2.85 5.32
C ASP A 148 -0.31 2.54 6.75
N ARG A 149 -1.10 2.99 7.70
CA ARG A 149 -0.85 2.71 9.11
C ARG A 149 -1.08 1.26 9.43
N GLU A 150 -2.19 0.71 8.95
CA GLU A 150 -2.50 -0.70 9.19
C GLU A 150 -1.44 -1.61 8.56
N ASN A 151 -1.04 -1.37 7.32
CA ASN A 151 -0.01 -2.15 6.67
C ASN A 151 1.34 -2.07 7.42
N ARG A 152 1.74 -0.88 7.88
CA ARG A 152 2.93 -0.73 8.73
C ARG A 152 2.79 -1.42 10.09
N ARG A 153 1.58 -1.45 10.65
CA ARG A 153 1.31 -2.21 11.88
C ARG A 153 1.49 -3.71 11.65
N LEU A 154 0.91 -4.24 10.59
CA LEU A 154 1.02 -5.66 10.22
C LEU A 154 2.48 -6.07 9.97
N ALA A 155 3.25 -5.25 9.23
CA ALA A 155 4.68 -5.49 9.01
C ALA A 155 5.48 -5.51 10.33
N ARG A 156 5.18 -4.60 11.28
CA ARG A 156 5.82 -4.61 12.59
C ARG A 156 5.44 -5.84 13.44
N ILE A 157 4.19 -6.31 13.35
CA ILE A 157 3.76 -7.53 14.04
C ILE A 157 4.54 -8.72 13.50
N LYS A 158 4.67 -8.82 12.17
CA LYS A 158 5.47 -9.85 11.52
C LYS A 158 6.92 -9.86 12.04
N GLU A 159 7.55 -8.70 12.16
CA GLU A 159 8.95 -8.56 12.59
C GLU A 159 9.14 -8.67 14.12
N ASN A 160 8.07 -8.75 14.90
CA ASN A 160 8.14 -8.74 16.34
C ASN A 160 8.22 -10.16 16.93
N GLU A 161 9.46 -10.64 17.14
CA GLU A 161 9.73 -11.97 17.75
C GLU A 161 9.03 -12.16 19.10
N THR A 162 8.94 -11.12 19.93
CA THR A 162 8.31 -11.21 21.25
C THR A 162 6.82 -11.48 21.14
N ILE A 163 6.11 -10.79 20.23
CA ILE A 163 4.69 -11.00 20.01
C ILE A 163 4.46 -12.39 19.42
N ASN A 164 5.20 -12.76 18.39
CA ASN A 164 5.04 -14.05 17.72
C ASN A 164 5.38 -15.21 18.65
N GLY A 165 6.40 -15.08 19.51
CA GLY A 165 6.77 -16.08 20.52
C GLY A 165 5.73 -16.29 21.64
N MET A 166 4.71 -15.43 21.77
CA MET A 166 3.59 -15.66 22.70
C MET A 166 2.59 -16.69 22.16
N TYR A 167 2.60 -16.95 20.85
CA TYR A 167 1.70 -17.91 20.23
C TYR A 167 2.34 -19.29 20.18
N LYS A 168 1.53 -20.31 20.43
CA LYS A 168 1.96 -21.71 20.31
C LYS A 168 2.29 -22.02 18.85
N ASP A 169 3.12 -23.05 18.69
CA ASP A 169 3.35 -23.61 17.37
C ASP A 169 2.01 -24.07 16.75
N GLU A 170 1.70 -23.50 15.59
CA GLU A 170 0.56 -23.92 14.78
C GLU A 170 1.05 -24.89 13.73
N VAL A 171 0.43 -26.06 13.69
CA VAL A 171 0.71 -27.10 12.71
C VAL A 171 -0.57 -27.40 11.96
N VAL A 172 -0.52 -27.20 10.66
CA VAL A 172 -1.65 -27.46 9.76
C VAL A 172 -1.44 -28.83 9.12
N GLU A 173 -2.42 -29.71 9.31
CA GLU A 173 -2.47 -31.01 8.63
C GLU A 173 -3.12 -30.84 7.25
N ALA A 174 -2.52 -31.41 6.22
CA ALA A 174 -3.08 -31.42 4.88
C ALA A 174 -2.77 -32.73 4.15
N GLN A 175 -3.68 -33.14 3.29
CA GLN A 175 -3.46 -34.24 2.35
C GLN A 175 -2.70 -33.70 1.12
N VAL A 176 -1.53 -34.30 0.84
CA VAL A 176 -0.72 -33.98 -0.34
C VAL A 176 -0.57 -35.28 -1.14
N GLY A 177 -1.40 -35.45 -2.18
CA GLY A 177 -1.56 -36.74 -2.84
C GLY A 177 -2.12 -37.79 -1.89
N GLU A 178 -1.43 -38.92 -1.75
CA GLU A 178 -1.82 -40.02 -0.82
C GLU A 178 -1.25 -39.87 0.58
N GLU A 179 -0.41 -38.85 0.85
CA GLU A 179 0.28 -38.65 2.12
C GLU A 179 -0.37 -37.56 2.96
N THR A 180 -0.47 -37.79 4.28
CA THR A 180 -0.77 -36.74 5.24
C THR A 180 0.53 -36.03 5.61
N ARG A 181 0.60 -34.73 5.36
CA ARG A 181 1.75 -33.89 5.72
C ARG A 181 1.36 -32.85 6.77
N TYR A 182 2.36 -32.48 7.56
CA TYR A 182 2.23 -31.51 8.65
C TYR A 182 3.08 -30.29 8.35
N PHE A 183 2.43 -29.13 8.24
CA PHE A 183 3.05 -27.85 7.90
C PHE A 183 3.08 -26.97 9.15
N LYS A 184 4.27 -26.60 9.59
CA LYS A 184 4.44 -25.68 10.71
C LYS A 184 4.39 -24.25 10.22
N VAL A 185 3.55 -23.42 10.84
CA VAL A 185 3.52 -21.98 10.56
C VAL A 185 4.82 -21.34 11.05
N LEU A 186 5.49 -20.57 10.18
CA LEU A 186 6.70 -19.85 10.50
C LEU A 186 6.48 -18.87 11.65
N GLU A 187 7.51 -18.70 12.49
CA GLU A 187 7.44 -17.90 13.72
C GLU A 187 6.87 -16.50 13.46
N GLN A 188 7.36 -15.80 12.44
CA GLN A 188 6.97 -14.44 12.09
C GLN A 188 5.50 -14.29 11.68
N TYR A 189 4.80 -15.37 11.34
CA TYR A 189 3.41 -15.32 10.87
C TYR A 189 2.38 -15.81 11.90
N LYS A 190 2.79 -16.39 13.03
CA LYS A 190 1.89 -16.99 14.04
C LYS A 190 0.82 -16.02 14.51
N SER A 191 1.21 -14.83 14.92
CA SER A 191 0.29 -13.80 15.42
C SER A 191 -0.73 -13.38 14.37
N LEU A 192 -0.29 -13.16 13.13
CA LEU A 192 -1.14 -12.74 12.01
C LEU A 192 -2.06 -13.88 11.56
N TYR A 193 -1.54 -15.12 11.51
CA TYR A 193 -2.33 -16.32 11.20
C TYR A 193 -3.41 -16.58 12.25
N HIS A 194 -3.08 -16.36 13.53
CA HIS A 194 -4.07 -16.44 14.60
C HIS A 194 -5.16 -15.36 14.49
N GLN A 195 -4.81 -14.17 14.00
CA GLN A 195 -5.76 -13.09 13.73
C GLN A 195 -6.71 -13.45 12.59
N ASN A 196 -6.18 -14.03 11.50
CA ASN A 196 -6.95 -14.46 10.34
C ASN A 196 -6.30 -15.67 9.67
N GLN A 197 -6.96 -16.82 9.73
CA GLN A 197 -6.48 -18.09 9.16
C GLN A 197 -6.50 -18.14 7.64
N ASN A 198 -7.05 -17.14 6.97
CA ASN A 198 -6.95 -16.98 5.53
C ASN A 198 -5.60 -16.37 5.08
N LEU A 199 -4.74 -16.00 6.02
CA LEU A 199 -3.38 -15.58 5.71
C LEU A 199 -2.60 -16.78 5.16
N ILE A 200 -2.07 -16.67 3.96
CA ILE A 200 -1.27 -17.73 3.33
C ILE A 200 0.19 -17.31 3.07
N GLY A 201 0.51 -16.04 3.16
CA GLY A 201 1.85 -15.58 2.88
C GLY A 201 2.04 -14.07 3.04
N TRP A 202 3.22 -13.63 2.63
CA TRP A 202 3.64 -12.23 2.66
C TRP A 202 4.47 -11.88 1.43
N LEU A 203 4.07 -10.83 0.73
CA LEU A 203 4.76 -10.34 -0.46
C LEU A 203 5.51 -9.05 -0.15
N LYS A 204 6.80 -9.00 -0.53
CA LYS A 204 7.64 -7.81 -0.37
C LYS A 204 8.50 -7.58 -1.60
N ILE A 205 8.54 -6.33 -2.06
CA ILE A 205 9.49 -5.87 -3.08
C ILE A 205 10.32 -4.75 -2.44
N ALA A 206 11.62 -4.99 -2.29
CA ALA A 206 12.53 -4.06 -1.62
C ALA A 206 12.50 -2.67 -2.28
N ASP A 207 12.67 -1.62 -1.46
CA ASP A 207 12.66 -0.21 -1.88
C ASP A 207 11.36 0.26 -2.58
N THR A 208 10.26 -0.50 -2.38
CA THR A 208 8.91 -0.12 -2.83
C THR A 208 7.94 -0.09 -1.66
N ILE A 209 6.70 0.30 -1.93
CA ILE A 209 5.63 0.24 -0.92
C ILE A 209 4.99 -1.14 -0.81
N ILE A 210 5.35 -2.10 -1.68
CA ILE A 210 4.78 -3.44 -1.69
C ILE A 210 5.45 -4.24 -0.56
N ASP A 211 4.75 -4.31 0.57
CA ASP A 211 5.12 -5.05 1.78
C ASP A 211 3.80 -5.41 2.50
N TYR A 212 3.14 -6.48 2.03
CA TYR A 212 1.74 -6.78 2.33
C TYR A 212 1.50 -8.25 2.64
N PRO A 213 0.54 -8.56 3.54
CA PRO A 213 0.02 -9.91 3.70
C PRO A 213 -0.69 -10.36 2.41
N VAL A 214 -0.62 -11.66 2.13
CA VAL A 214 -1.33 -12.32 1.04
C VAL A 214 -2.35 -13.26 1.64
N MET A 215 -3.60 -13.12 1.22
CA MET A 215 -4.75 -13.86 1.72
C MET A 215 -5.19 -14.91 0.70
N GLN A 216 -6.01 -15.88 1.13
CA GLN A 216 -6.69 -16.81 0.22
C GLN A 216 -8.02 -17.27 0.82
N THR A 217 -9.04 -17.36 -0.02
CA THR A 217 -10.34 -17.97 0.32
C THR A 217 -10.74 -18.98 -0.75
N GLY A 218 -11.93 -19.57 -0.62
CA GLY A 218 -12.49 -20.44 -1.64
C GLY A 218 -13.02 -19.72 -2.90
N ASP A 219 -12.76 -18.42 -3.05
CA ASP A 219 -13.11 -17.60 -4.20
C ASP A 219 -12.08 -16.49 -4.42
N ASN A 220 -12.08 -15.91 -5.63
CA ASN A 220 -11.20 -14.79 -5.99
C ASN A 220 -11.88 -13.42 -5.85
N ASP A 221 -13.03 -13.32 -5.15
CA ASP A 221 -13.82 -12.09 -5.06
C ASP A 221 -13.76 -11.43 -3.68
N TYR A 222 -13.74 -12.23 -2.60
CA TYR A 222 -13.83 -11.74 -1.23
C TYR A 222 -12.78 -10.67 -0.90
N TYR A 223 -11.49 -10.97 -1.13
CA TYR A 223 -10.39 -10.05 -0.81
C TYR A 223 -10.19 -8.90 -1.80
N GLN A 224 -10.99 -8.84 -2.85
CA GLN A 224 -11.06 -7.61 -3.66
C GLN A 224 -11.62 -6.42 -2.85
N ASN A 225 -12.47 -6.67 -1.85
CA ASN A 225 -13.17 -5.64 -1.09
C ASN A 225 -13.07 -5.82 0.43
N HIS A 226 -12.19 -6.70 0.92
CA HIS A 226 -11.98 -6.94 2.34
C HIS A 226 -10.50 -6.94 2.68
N ASN A 227 -10.17 -6.42 3.87
CA ASN A 227 -8.81 -6.44 4.41
C ASN A 227 -8.55 -7.69 5.28
N ILE A 228 -7.33 -7.81 5.83
CA ILE A 228 -6.97 -8.92 6.74
C ILE A 228 -7.84 -8.99 8.00
N ASN A 229 -8.45 -7.88 8.44
CA ASN A 229 -9.35 -7.85 9.60
C ASN A 229 -10.79 -8.29 9.25
N LEU A 230 -11.04 -8.77 8.03
CA LEU A 230 -12.36 -9.13 7.50
C LEU A 230 -13.33 -7.92 7.42
N GLU A 231 -12.80 -6.70 7.37
CA GLU A 231 -13.56 -5.47 7.23
C GLU A 231 -13.64 -5.08 5.75
N GLU A 232 -14.78 -4.49 5.34
CA GLU A 232 -14.90 -3.90 4.02
C GLU A 232 -13.84 -2.80 3.82
N ASP A 233 -13.04 -2.93 2.78
CA ASP A 233 -11.99 -1.98 2.40
C ASP A 233 -11.91 -1.88 0.88
N ARG A 234 -12.01 -0.67 0.34
CA ARG A 234 -11.90 -0.41 -1.11
C ARG A 234 -10.54 -0.75 -1.71
N ASN A 235 -9.51 -0.85 -0.89
CA ASN A 235 -8.19 -1.27 -1.34
C ASN A 235 -8.07 -2.80 -1.37
N GLY A 236 -8.99 -3.51 -0.72
CA GLY A 236 -8.92 -4.96 -0.56
C GLY A 236 -7.65 -5.43 0.14
N ALA A 237 -7.25 -6.65 -0.14
CA ALA A 237 -5.96 -7.21 0.22
C ALA A 237 -5.28 -7.81 -1.03
N LEU A 238 -4.00 -8.14 -0.96
CA LEU A 238 -3.40 -9.05 -1.93
C LEU A 238 -3.94 -10.45 -1.66
N PHE A 239 -4.26 -11.20 -2.71
CA PHE A 239 -4.75 -12.55 -2.54
C PHE A 239 -4.21 -13.50 -3.61
N LEU A 240 -3.95 -14.72 -3.17
CA LEU A 240 -3.54 -15.83 -4.02
C LEU A 240 -4.76 -16.41 -4.73
N ASP A 241 -4.60 -16.79 -5.98
CA ASP A 241 -5.65 -17.46 -6.77
C ASP A 241 -6.17 -18.69 -6.02
N THR A 242 -7.49 -18.88 -6.04
CA THR A 242 -8.16 -19.97 -5.31
C THR A 242 -7.73 -21.36 -5.78
N ASP A 243 -7.28 -21.49 -7.05
CA ASP A 243 -6.81 -22.75 -7.62
C ASP A 243 -5.33 -23.05 -7.27
N CYS A 244 -4.59 -22.10 -6.66
CA CYS A 244 -3.24 -22.32 -6.19
C CYS A 244 -3.24 -23.02 -4.82
N ASP A 245 -2.31 -23.96 -4.64
CA ASP A 245 -2.08 -24.64 -3.35
C ASP A 245 -0.65 -24.40 -2.85
N VAL A 246 -0.53 -23.84 -1.63
CA VAL A 246 0.78 -23.61 -0.98
C VAL A 246 1.31 -24.84 -0.22
N LYS A 247 0.49 -25.86 0.02
CA LYS A 247 0.85 -27.10 0.72
C LYS A 247 1.28 -28.19 -0.24
N ALA A 248 0.61 -28.30 -1.39
CA ALA A 248 1.08 -29.03 -2.56
C ALA A 248 1.46 -27.98 -3.62
N PRO A 249 2.67 -27.36 -3.53
CA PRO A 249 2.95 -26.14 -4.24
C PRO A 249 2.67 -26.21 -5.72
N SER A 250 1.74 -25.36 -6.18
CA SER A 250 1.43 -25.20 -7.59
C SER A 250 2.66 -24.73 -8.38
N THR A 251 2.73 -25.06 -9.65
CA THR A 251 3.84 -24.63 -10.53
C THR A 251 3.94 -23.11 -10.59
N ASN A 252 2.81 -22.41 -10.58
CA ASN A 252 2.75 -20.96 -10.67
C ASN A 252 1.78 -20.39 -9.62
N PHE A 253 2.29 -19.68 -8.67
CA PHE A 253 1.46 -18.90 -7.73
C PHE A 253 1.02 -17.62 -8.39
N ILE A 254 -0.29 -17.36 -8.48
CA ILE A 254 -0.83 -16.13 -9.04
C ILE A 254 -1.38 -15.28 -7.89
N ILE A 255 -0.80 -14.10 -7.68
CA ILE A 255 -1.24 -13.14 -6.67
C ILE A 255 -1.89 -11.94 -7.36
N TYR A 256 -3.10 -11.63 -6.94
CA TYR A 256 -3.87 -10.49 -7.42
C TYR A 256 -3.83 -9.33 -6.41
N GLY A 257 -3.94 -8.12 -6.91
CA GLY A 257 -4.07 -6.92 -6.10
C GLY A 257 -4.56 -5.73 -6.93
N HIS A 258 -5.24 -4.80 -6.28
CA HIS A 258 -5.75 -3.61 -6.96
C HIS A 258 -4.64 -2.68 -7.45
N ASN A 259 -4.83 -2.12 -8.65
CA ASN A 259 -4.04 -0.99 -9.15
C ASN A 259 -4.61 0.32 -8.59
N MET A 260 -4.16 0.70 -7.39
CA MET A 260 -4.65 1.90 -6.75
C MET A 260 -3.92 3.15 -7.27
N ARG A 261 -4.66 4.19 -7.66
CA ARG A 261 -4.09 5.49 -8.07
C ARG A 261 -3.21 6.14 -6.99
N SER A 262 -3.37 5.74 -5.75
CA SER A 262 -2.51 6.15 -4.62
C SER A 262 -1.14 5.46 -4.62
N GLY A 263 -0.90 4.53 -5.54
CA GLY A 263 0.29 3.68 -5.62
C GLY A 263 0.25 2.48 -4.67
N LYS A 264 -0.78 2.34 -3.81
CA LYS A 264 -0.93 1.24 -2.85
C LYS A 264 -1.31 -0.07 -3.53
N MET A 265 -1.25 -1.14 -2.74
CA MET A 265 -1.45 -2.50 -3.23
C MET A 265 -0.51 -2.73 -4.44
N PHE A 266 -1.02 -3.09 -5.60
CA PHE A 266 -0.24 -3.19 -6.84
C PHE A 266 -0.26 -1.92 -7.69
N GLY A 267 -0.63 -0.76 -7.13
CA GLY A 267 -0.66 0.52 -7.85
C GLY A 267 0.70 1.03 -8.31
N SER A 268 1.81 0.44 -7.82
CA SER A 268 3.17 0.74 -8.28
C SER A 268 3.80 -0.39 -9.13
N LEU A 269 3.06 -1.48 -9.36
CA LEU A 269 3.56 -2.64 -10.09
C LEU A 269 3.85 -2.29 -11.57
N ASP A 270 3.09 -1.37 -12.15
CA ASP A 270 3.25 -0.88 -13.53
C ASP A 270 4.60 -0.17 -13.77
N GLN A 271 5.33 0.22 -12.73
CA GLN A 271 6.69 0.74 -12.84
C GLN A 271 7.66 -0.28 -13.46
N TYR A 272 7.36 -1.58 -13.35
CA TYR A 272 8.10 -2.62 -14.07
C TYR A 272 7.99 -2.53 -15.60
N ALA A 273 7.07 -1.74 -16.15
CA ALA A 273 7.09 -1.41 -17.59
C ALA A 273 8.38 -0.68 -18.00
N ASN A 274 9.06 -0.06 -17.04
CA ASN A 274 10.35 0.59 -17.25
C ASN A 274 11.49 -0.37 -16.85
N GLU A 275 12.28 -0.80 -17.83
CA GLU A 275 13.41 -1.71 -17.63
C GLU A 275 14.43 -1.18 -16.60
N LYS A 276 14.58 0.15 -16.44
CA LYS A 276 15.44 0.73 -15.41
C LYS A 276 14.90 0.44 -14.00
N PHE A 277 13.58 0.44 -13.82
CA PHE A 277 12.96 0.06 -12.54
C PHE A 277 13.23 -1.43 -12.25
N TYR A 278 13.00 -2.32 -13.23
CA TYR A 278 13.31 -3.74 -13.12
C TYR A 278 14.78 -3.96 -12.70
N ARG A 279 15.74 -3.28 -13.33
CA ARG A 279 17.17 -3.46 -13.02
C ARG A 279 17.53 -3.17 -11.56
N ASN A 280 16.76 -2.33 -10.88
CA ASN A 280 16.92 -2.01 -9.45
C ASN A 280 16.06 -2.91 -8.54
N HIS A 281 15.06 -3.61 -9.08
CA HIS A 281 14.09 -4.40 -8.33
C HIS A 281 13.92 -5.79 -8.98
N LYS A 282 15.07 -6.50 -9.15
CA LYS A 282 15.09 -7.79 -9.84
C LYS A 282 14.43 -8.91 -9.05
N THR A 283 14.42 -8.80 -7.72
CA THR A 283 13.94 -9.83 -6.81
C THR A 283 12.66 -9.43 -6.10
N ILE A 284 11.81 -10.42 -5.91
CA ILE A 284 10.57 -10.35 -5.17
C ILE A 284 10.65 -11.40 -4.06
N GLN A 285 10.37 -11.01 -2.83
CA GLN A 285 10.21 -11.93 -1.70
C GLN A 285 8.74 -12.30 -1.59
N PHE A 286 8.46 -13.58 -1.65
CA PHE A 286 7.16 -14.12 -1.33
C PHE A 286 7.32 -15.32 -0.41
N ASP A 287 7.02 -15.10 0.84
CA ASP A 287 6.97 -16.18 1.83
C ASP A 287 5.54 -16.74 1.86
N THR A 288 5.41 -18.04 1.79
CA THR A 288 4.20 -18.67 2.32
C THR A 288 4.26 -18.61 3.85
N ILE A 289 3.17 -18.86 4.55
CA ILE A 289 3.24 -18.97 6.01
C ILE A 289 4.05 -20.20 6.48
N TYR A 290 4.50 -21.07 5.58
CA TYR A 290 5.23 -22.31 5.87
C TYR A 290 6.69 -22.29 5.47
N GLU A 291 7.05 -21.47 4.47
CA GLU A 291 8.43 -21.39 3.94
C GLU A 291 8.70 -20.00 3.37
N GLU A 292 9.95 -19.56 3.46
CA GLU A 292 10.42 -18.35 2.82
C GLU A 292 10.72 -18.61 1.35
N GLY A 293 10.59 -17.57 0.50
CA GLY A 293 10.85 -17.69 -0.90
C GLY A 293 11.36 -16.40 -1.54
N THR A 294 12.42 -16.52 -2.33
CA THR A 294 12.96 -15.45 -3.16
C THR A 294 12.76 -15.78 -4.63
N TYR A 295 12.23 -14.82 -5.38
CA TYR A 295 11.90 -14.97 -6.79
C TYR A 295 12.61 -13.92 -7.62
N GLU A 296 13.18 -14.30 -8.76
CA GLU A 296 13.81 -13.36 -9.71
C GLU A 296 12.87 -13.08 -10.87
N VAL A 297 12.62 -11.78 -11.14
CA VAL A 297 11.70 -11.34 -12.20
C VAL A 297 12.19 -11.82 -13.56
N MET A 298 11.29 -12.51 -14.27
CA MET A 298 11.57 -13.17 -15.53
C MET A 298 10.85 -12.52 -16.71
N TYR A 299 9.54 -12.31 -16.60
CA TYR A 299 8.72 -11.69 -17.66
C TYR A 299 7.87 -10.54 -17.11
N VAL A 300 7.71 -9.52 -17.93
CA VAL A 300 6.81 -8.39 -17.64
C VAL A 300 6.01 -8.08 -18.89
N PHE A 301 4.68 -8.12 -18.79
CA PHE A 301 3.84 -7.93 -19.96
C PHE A 301 2.48 -7.32 -19.62
N ARG A 302 1.77 -6.87 -20.67
CA ARG A 302 0.36 -6.51 -20.62
C ARG A 302 -0.48 -7.62 -21.23
N SER A 303 -1.63 -7.84 -20.63
CA SER A 303 -2.63 -8.80 -21.09
C SER A 303 -4.01 -8.25 -20.76
N ARG A 304 -5.06 -9.03 -20.98
CA ARG A 304 -6.42 -8.71 -20.53
C ARG A 304 -7.17 -9.97 -20.09
N VAL A 305 -8.32 -9.79 -19.49
CA VAL A 305 -9.25 -10.90 -19.29
C VAL A 305 -9.98 -11.17 -20.59
N TYR A 306 -9.77 -12.36 -21.12
CA TYR A 306 -10.34 -12.81 -22.39
C TYR A 306 -11.69 -13.50 -22.19
N GLN A 307 -12.56 -13.43 -23.19
CA GLN A 307 -13.80 -14.19 -23.19
C GLN A 307 -13.50 -15.70 -23.21
N LYS A 308 -14.44 -16.50 -22.71
CA LYS A 308 -14.23 -17.96 -22.57
C LYS A 308 -13.95 -18.66 -23.90
N ASP A 309 -14.53 -18.16 -25.00
CA ASP A 309 -14.44 -18.68 -26.36
C ASP A 309 -13.24 -18.16 -27.16
N GLU A 310 -12.52 -17.16 -26.65
CA GLU A 310 -11.28 -16.68 -27.27
C GLU A 310 -10.16 -17.70 -27.11
N VAL A 311 -9.60 -18.16 -28.25
CA VAL A 311 -8.48 -19.13 -28.31
C VAL A 311 -7.18 -18.33 -28.32
N VAL A 312 -6.76 -17.90 -27.13
CA VAL A 312 -5.53 -17.10 -26.89
C VAL A 312 -4.87 -17.58 -25.62
N PHE A 313 -3.60 -17.26 -25.47
CA PHE A 313 -2.90 -17.53 -24.21
C PHE A 313 -3.51 -16.73 -23.05
N LYS A 314 -3.93 -17.44 -22.00
CA LYS A 314 -4.55 -16.90 -20.80
C LYS A 314 -3.63 -17.20 -19.59
N TYR A 315 -2.71 -16.29 -19.26
CA TYR A 315 -1.72 -16.49 -18.19
C TYR A 315 -2.36 -16.91 -16.85
N TYR A 316 -3.57 -16.42 -16.57
CA TYR A 316 -4.32 -16.71 -15.34
C TYR A 316 -4.93 -18.12 -15.30
N GLN A 317 -4.81 -18.91 -16.35
CA GLN A 317 -5.15 -20.35 -16.37
C GLN A 317 -3.93 -21.24 -16.17
N PHE A 318 -2.73 -20.66 -16.16
CA PHE A 318 -1.51 -21.41 -15.94
C PHE A 318 -1.20 -21.46 -14.43
N ILE A 319 -1.84 -22.40 -13.73
CA ILE A 319 -1.61 -22.71 -12.30
C ILE A 319 -0.59 -23.85 -12.21
N ASP A 320 -0.82 -24.96 -12.90
CA ASP A 320 0.06 -26.12 -12.92
C ASP A 320 0.45 -26.50 -14.34
N ALA A 321 1.58 -27.18 -14.48
CA ALA A 321 2.01 -27.84 -15.70
C ALA A 321 2.18 -29.32 -15.43
N TYR A 322 1.52 -30.14 -16.20
CA TYR A 322 1.55 -31.60 -16.05
C TYR A 322 2.56 -32.28 -16.98
N SER A 323 3.21 -31.50 -17.86
CA SER A 323 4.29 -31.97 -18.72
C SER A 323 5.28 -30.86 -19.04
N GLU A 324 6.49 -31.27 -19.47
CA GLU A 324 7.52 -30.32 -19.91
C GLU A 324 7.09 -29.54 -21.15
N GLU A 325 6.34 -30.17 -22.07
CA GLU A 325 5.81 -29.53 -23.27
C GLU A 325 4.82 -28.41 -22.90
N GLU A 326 3.92 -28.68 -21.95
CA GLU A 326 2.96 -27.69 -21.47
C GLU A 326 3.66 -26.53 -20.79
N PHE A 327 4.61 -26.81 -19.89
CA PHE A 327 5.41 -25.79 -19.23
C PHE A 327 6.14 -24.91 -20.25
N ASN A 328 6.88 -25.53 -21.19
CA ASN A 328 7.66 -24.82 -22.21
C ASN A 328 6.76 -24.01 -23.16
N SER A 329 5.54 -24.49 -23.46
CA SER A 329 4.56 -23.74 -24.23
C SER A 329 4.15 -22.45 -23.51
N ASN A 330 3.82 -22.54 -22.22
CA ASN A 330 3.48 -21.36 -21.40
C ASN A 330 4.63 -20.37 -21.32
N MET A 331 5.88 -20.86 -21.10
CA MET A 331 7.08 -20.00 -21.08
C MET A 331 7.26 -19.25 -22.39
N LYS A 332 7.09 -19.95 -23.53
CA LYS A 332 7.23 -19.35 -24.85
C LYS A 332 6.20 -18.26 -25.11
N GLU A 333 4.93 -18.48 -24.73
CA GLU A 333 3.87 -17.50 -24.86
C GLU A 333 4.13 -16.26 -24.02
N MET A 334 4.56 -16.40 -22.75
CA MET A 334 4.90 -15.28 -21.88
C MET A 334 6.13 -14.52 -22.38
N ALA A 335 7.17 -15.24 -22.84
CA ALA A 335 8.36 -14.62 -23.42
C ALA A 335 8.03 -13.79 -24.66
N ALA A 336 7.12 -14.28 -25.53
CA ALA A 336 6.75 -13.62 -26.78
C ALA A 336 6.05 -12.27 -26.57
N ILE A 337 5.36 -12.10 -25.45
CA ILE A 337 4.63 -10.86 -25.10
C ILE A 337 5.34 -10.00 -24.07
N SER A 338 6.52 -10.44 -23.57
CA SER A 338 7.30 -9.69 -22.56
C SER A 338 7.79 -8.36 -23.14
N LEU A 339 7.71 -7.30 -22.33
CA LEU A 339 8.10 -5.94 -22.73
C LEU A 339 9.61 -5.80 -22.99
N TYR A 340 10.42 -6.65 -22.35
CA TYR A 340 11.88 -6.70 -22.50
C TYR A 340 12.39 -8.07 -22.07
N ASP A 341 13.63 -8.38 -22.47
CA ASP A 341 14.32 -9.58 -22.07
C ASP A 341 15.10 -9.35 -20.76
N THR A 342 14.83 -10.16 -19.75
CA THR A 342 15.52 -10.11 -18.46
C THR A 342 16.75 -11.00 -18.42
N GLY A 343 16.87 -11.95 -19.35
CA GLY A 343 17.85 -13.02 -19.35
C GLY A 343 17.57 -14.15 -18.36
N VAL A 344 16.48 -14.07 -17.57
CA VAL A 344 16.07 -15.12 -16.63
C VAL A 344 15.21 -16.14 -17.37
N THR A 345 15.51 -17.43 -17.14
CA THR A 345 14.79 -18.56 -17.76
C THR A 345 14.36 -19.56 -16.70
N ALA A 346 13.26 -20.26 -16.96
CA ALA A 346 12.78 -21.34 -16.11
C ALA A 346 12.69 -22.65 -16.90
N SER A 347 12.79 -23.77 -16.18
CA SER A 347 12.67 -25.13 -16.68
C SER A 347 11.52 -25.84 -15.98
N TYR A 348 10.98 -26.89 -16.58
CA TYR A 348 9.95 -27.72 -15.97
C TYR A 348 10.40 -28.22 -14.59
N GLY A 349 9.55 -28.01 -13.58
CA GLY A 349 9.86 -28.26 -12.17
C GLY A 349 10.30 -27.03 -11.38
N ASP A 350 10.60 -25.91 -12.05
CA ASP A 350 10.81 -24.63 -11.37
C ASP A 350 9.45 -24.06 -10.91
N GLN A 351 9.42 -23.43 -9.75
CA GLN A 351 8.24 -22.72 -9.23
C GLN A 351 8.25 -21.27 -9.70
N LEU A 352 7.06 -20.79 -10.09
CA LEU A 352 6.85 -19.44 -10.58
C LEU A 352 5.95 -18.65 -9.62
N LEU A 353 6.08 -17.32 -9.69
CA LEU A 353 5.24 -16.34 -9.02
C LEU A 353 4.76 -15.33 -10.06
N THR A 354 3.47 -15.19 -10.21
CA THR A 354 2.83 -14.22 -11.09
C THR A 354 2.10 -13.18 -10.27
N LEU A 355 2.48 -11.90 -10.40
CA LEU A 355 1.77 -10.76 -9.81
C LEU A 355 0.90 -10.12 -10.89
N SER A 356 -0.37 -9.95 -10.61
CA SER A 356 -1.36 -9.45 -11.56
C SER A 356 -2.20 -8.31 -10.99
N THR A 357 -2.33 -7.23 -11.76
CA THR A 357 -3.18 -6.08 -11.41
C THR A 357 -3.92 -5.55 -12.64
N CYS A 358 -4.95 -4.70 -12.41
CA CYS A 358 -5.62 -4.02 -13.50
C CYS A 358 -4.68 -3.07 -14.25
N ASP A 359 -4.74 -3.06 -15.56
CA ASP A 359 -4.10 -2.06 -16.41
C ASP A 359 -5.19 -1.17 -17.03
N TYR A 360 -5.04 0.14 -16.90
CA TYR A 360 -6.02 1.11 -17.40
C TYR A 360 -5.76 1.55 -18.87
N VAL A 361 -4.81 0.90 -19.54
CA VAL A 361 -4.49 1.20 -20.96
C VAL A 361 -5.58 0.67 -21.89
N GLU A 362 -6.19 -0.46 -21.54
CA GLU A 362 -7.29 -1.06 -22.29
C GLU A 362 -8.38 -1.60 -21.35
N GLU A 363 -9.56 -1.87 -21.92
CA GLU A 363 -10.69 -2.47 -21.20
C GLU A 363 -10.32 -3.90 -20.75
N ASP A 364 -10.62 -4.22 -19.50
CA ASP A 364 -10.24 -5.48 -18.85
C ASP A 364 -8.72 -5.77 -18.86
N GLY A 365 -7.89 -4.74 -19.08
CA GLY A 365 -6.44 -4.83 -19.13
C GLY A 365 -5.83 -5.35 -17.83
N ARG A 366 -4.72 -6.06 -17.96
CA ARG A 366 -3.90 -6.57 -16.85
C ARG A 366 -2.43 -6.23 -17.08
N PHE A 367 -1.79 -5.77 -16.02
CA PHE A 367 -0.33 -5.66 -15.94
C PHE A 367 0.21 -6.83 -15.12
N VAL A 368 1.18 -7.54 -15.68
CA VAL A 368 1.63 -8.83 -15.16
C VAL A 368 3.15 -8.83 -15.02
N VAL A 369 3.62 -9.29 -13.86
CA VAL A 369 5.04 -9.55 -13.57
C VAL A 369 5.17 -11.01 -13.17
N VAL A 370 5.99 -11.76 -13.89
CA VAL A 370 6.27 -13.17 -13.62
C VAL A 370 7.70 -13.31 -13.14
N ALA A 371 7.89 -14.05 -12.07
CA ALA A 371 9.19 -14.31 -11.47
C ALA A 371 9.38 -15.81 -11.25
N LYS A 372 10.65 -16.25 -11.27
CA LYS A 372 11.08 -17.62 -11.01
C LYS A 372 11.65 -17.73 -9.61
N ARG A 373 11.31 -18.77 -8.86
CA ARG A 373 11.92 -19.06 -7.54
C ARG A 373 13.39 -19.36 -7.69
N VAL A 374 14.21 -18.75 -6.82
CA VAL A 374 15.67 -18.93 -6.78
C VAL A 374 16.17 -19.44 -5.42
N GLU A 375 15.37 -19.20 -4.36
CA GLU A 375 15.57 -19.70 -2.98
C GLU A 375 14.23 -20.06 -2.36
#